data_922b1eda31b5e73672ad5bb72589ff2e
#
_entry.id   922b1eda31b5e73672ad5bb72589ff2e
#
_cell.length_a   1.000
_cell.length_b   1.000
_cell.length_c   1.000
_cell.angle_alpha   90.00
_cell.angle_beta   90.00
_cell.angle_gamma   90.00
#
_symmetry.space_group_name_H-M   'P 1'
#
loop_
_entity.id
_entity.type
_entity.pdbx_description
1 polymer ?
#
loop_
_entity_poly.entity_id
_entity_poly.type
_entity_poly.pdbx_seq_one_letter_code
_entity_poly.pdbx_strand_id
1 'polypeptide(L)'
;MDSTVGSPRPAATVIVARDRPDASFEVLMLLRNLNSDFVGGAYVFPGGAVDEADASPEVAARCAGLDDAEASRRLGLETGGLAYWVACARELFEEAGLLLARRDDDTPIDGADGALADRLAERRRGLNDGTVDLLEVLGSEGLVLDLAQLEYFAHWITPVGPPRRYDTRFFVAGAPAGQEPAHDEKELVANVWVTPTEALARHRRGEMQLILPTIKNLEAIEPLGSCGALLGAARRATAVPTIEPRIVPDLSLIHISEPTRPY
;
A
#
# COMPACT_ATOMS: atom_id res chain seq x y z
N MET A 1 -20.32 0.12 -31.34
CA MET A 1 -19.87 1.25 -30.50
C MET A 1 -18.66 0.76 -29.74
N ASP A 2 -17.50 1.09 -30.24
CA ASP A 2 -16.21 0.70 -29.67
C ASP A 2 -15.98 1.56 -28.42
N SER A 3 -16.38 1.05 -27.27
CA SER A 3 -16.04 1.68 -25.99
C SER A 3 -14.53 1.46 -25.84
N THR A 4 -13.72 2.48 -26.05
CA THR A 4 -12.31 2.49 -25.68
C THR A 4 -12.22 2.27 -24.17
N VAL A 5 -12.09 1.02 -23.77
CA VAL A 5 -11.82 0.64 -22.40
C VAL A 5 -10.43 1.23 -22.06
N GLY A 6 -10.40 2.29 -21.25
CA GLY A 6 -9.15 2.92 -20.85
C GLY A 6 -8.21 1.91 -20.19
N SER A 7 -6.91 2.02 -20.49
CA SER A 7 -5.89 1.22 -19.81
C SER A 7 -5.98 1.42 -18.29
N PRO A 8 -5.82 0.36 -17.49
CA PRO A 8 -5.77 0.51 -16.04
C PRO A 8 -4.61 1.44 -15.62
N ARG A 9 -4.88 2.36 -14.69
CA ARG A 9 -3.86 3.27 -14.16
C ARG A 9 -2.95 2.52 -13.18
N PRO A 10 -1.62 2.63 -13.30
CA PRO A 10 -0.69 2.07 -12.32
C PRO A 10 -0.98 2.57 -10.91
N ALA A 11 -0.94 1.66 -9.93
CA ALA A 11 -1.18 1.98 -8.53
C ALA A 11 -0.38 1.06 -7.60
N ALA A 12 -0.10 1.53 -6.40
CA ALA A 12 0.59 0.79 -5.35
C ALA A 12 -0.16 0.91 -4.01
N THR A 13 -0.21 -0.17 -3.26
CA THR A 13 -0.92 -0.24 -1.97
C THR A 13 -0.10 -1.05 -0.99
N VAL A 14 -0.06 -0.68 0.29
CA VAL A 14 0.70 -1.38 1.31
C VAL A 14 -0.18 -1.91 2.45
N ILE A 15 0.02 -3.17 2.79
CA ILE A 15 -0.51 -3.80 4.01
C ILE A 15 0.55 -3.63 5.08
N VAL A 16 0.37 -2.65 5.96
CA VAL A 16 1.26 -2.44 7.11
C VAL A 16 0.80 -3.33 8.25
N ALA A 17 1.70 -4.15 8.79
CA ALA A 17 1.40 -5.11 9.84
C ALA A 17 2.27 -4.90 11.07
N ARG A 18 1.74 -5.22 12.26
CA ARG A 18 2.51 -5.28 13.51
C ARG A 18 2.04 -6.44 14.38
N ASP A 19 2.96 -7.02 15.12
CA ASP A 19 2.63 -8.07 16.08
C ASP A 19 1.96 -7.50 17.33
N ARG A 20 1.08 -8.29 17.91
CA ARG A 20 0.39 -8.01 19.16
C ARG A 20 0.98 -8.81 20.31
N PRO A 21 0.78 -8.37 21.58
CA PRO A 21 1.25 -9.14 22.75
C PRO A 21 0.66 -10.55 22.88
N ASP A 22 -0.50 -10.81 22.27
CA ASP A 22 -1.20 -12.09 22.29
C ASP A 22 -0.73 -13.09 21.22
N ALA A 23 0.44 -12.84 20.62
CA ALA A 23 1.01 -13.63 19.53
C ALA A 23 0.17 -13.67 18.24
N SER A 24 -0.78 -12.75 18.08
CA SER A 24 -1.45 -12.45 16.81
C SER A 24 -0.82 -11.23 16.15
N PHE A 25 -1.30 -10.84 14.98
CA PHE A 25 -0.90 -9.59 14.34
C PHE A 25 -2.12 -8.79 13.88
N GLU A 26 -1.92 -7.51 13.69
CA GLU A 26 -2.93 -6.60 13.17
C GLU A 26 -2.39 -5.82 11.99
N VAL A 27 -3.29 -5.35 11.14
CA VAL A 27 -2.99 -4.55 9.96
C VAL A 27 -3.63 -3.18 10.07
N LEU A 28 -2.95 -2.18 9.52
CA LEU A 28 -3.47 -0.82 9.42
C LEU A 28 -4.50 -0.73 8.31
N MET A 29 -5.68 -0.22 8.63
CA MET A 29 -6.71 0.11 7.65
C MET A 29 -7.17 1.55 7.84
N LEU A 30 -7.47 2.21 6.74
CA LEU A 30 -7.91 3.61 6.67
C LEU A 30 -9.37 3.65 6.22
N LEU A 31 -10.17 4.48 6.88
CA LEU A 31 -11.57 4.70 6.51
C LEU A 31 -11.65 5.87 5.52
N ARG A 32 -12.08 5.61 4.29
CA ARG A 32 -12.30 6.64 3.28
C ARG A 32 -13.50 7.52 3.62
N ASN A 33 -13.36 8.82 3.34
CA ASN A 33 -14.46 9.76 3.45
C ASN A 33 -15.67 9.28 2.62
N LEU A 34 -16.88 9.39 3.18
CA LEU A 34 -18.12 8.99 2.51
C LEU A 34 -18.32 9.71 1.16
N ASN A 35 -17.79 10.93 1.02
CA ASN A 35 -17.89 11.73 -0.20
C ASN A 35 -16.79 11.41 -1.23
N SER A 36 -15.94 10.43 -0.98
CA SER A 36 -14.91 10.01 -1.94
C SER A 36 -15.55 9.46 -3.21
N ASP A 37 -15.09 9.92 -4.37
CA ASP A 37 -15.56 9.49 -5.71
C ASP A 37 -15.41 7.97 -5.95
N PHE A 38 -14.54 7.30 -5.23
CA PHE A 38 -14.28 5.87 -5.37
C PHE A 38 -14.44 5.16 -4.03
N VAL A 39 -15.50 4.37 -3.90
CA VAL A 39 -15.82 3.52 -2.74
C VAL A 39 -15.78 4.28 -1.40
N GLY A 40 -16.49 5.42 -1.30
CA GLY A 40 -16.63 6.17 -0.04
C GLY A 40 -17.19 5.31 1.09
N GLY A 41 -16.68 5.49 2.30
CA GLY A 41 -17.07 4.71 3.49
C GLY A 41 -16.45 3.31 3.59
N ALA A 42 -15.62 2.89 2.63
CA ALA A 42 -14.90 1.64 2.72
C ALA A 42 -13.60 1.77 3.53
N TYR A 43 -13.23 0.70 4.20
CA TYR A 43 -11.91 0.53 4.77
C TYR A 43 -10.95 -0.03 3.71
N VAL A 44 -9.82 0.63 3.56
CA VAL A 44 -8.79 0.30 2.58
C VAL A 44 -7.41 0.25 3.24
N PHE A 45 -6.45 -0.38 2.58
CA PHE A 45 -5.04 -0.23 2.94
C PHE A 45 -4.52 1.09 2.35
N PRO A 46 -3.48 1.72 2.94
CA PRO A 46 -2.82 2.90 2.38
C PRO A 46 -2.34 2.64 0.94
N GLY A 47 -2.57 3.60 0.05
CA GLY A 47 -2.10 3.48 -1.32
C GLY A 47 -2.89 4.30 -2.33
N GLY A 48 -2.23 4.57 -3.46
CA GLY A 48 -2.77 5.39 -4.54
C GLY A 48 -2.10 5.13 -5.88
N ALA A 49 -2.19 6.11 -6.76
CA ALA A 49 -1.62 6.01 -8.09
C ALA A 49 -0.09 6.13 -8.07
N VAL A 50 0.56 5.47 -9.02
CA VAL A 50 1.95 5.77 -9.34
C VAL A 50 1.97 7.06 -10.15
N ASP A 51 2.66 8.06 -9.66
CA ASP A 51 2.80 9.35 -10.32
C ASP A 51 4.10 9.42 -11.13
N GLU A 52 4.15 10.34 -12.08
CA GLU A 52 5.33 10.53 -12.94
C GLU A 52 6.58 10.91 -12.12
N ALA A 53 6.38 11.68 -11.05
CA ALA A 53 7.45 12.07 -10.12
C ALA A 53 8.08 10.88 -9.38
N ASP A 54 7.33 9.81 -9.12
CA ASP A 54 7.83 8.60 -8.46
C ASP A 54 8.90 7.86 -9.29
N ALA A 55 8.92 8.10 -10.62
CA ALA A 55 9.88 7.52 -11.55
C ALA A 55 11.10 8.43 -11.82
N SER A 56 11.20 9.59 -11.17
CA SER A 56 12.29 10.53 -11.44
C SER A 56 13.65 10.00 -10.97
N PRO A 57 14.73 10.29 -11.72
CA PRO A 57 16.08 9.91 -11.30
C PRO A 57 16.49 10.52 -9.95
N GLU A 58 15.99 11.70 -9.63
CA GLU A 58 16.25 12.41 -8.38
C GLU A 58 15.64 11.66 -7.18
N VAL A 59 14.41 11.15 -7.33
CA VAL A 59 13.78 10.30 -6.31
C VAL A 59 14.49 8.97 -6.21
N ALA A 60 14.85 8.34 -7.33
CA ALA A 60 15.61 7.09 -7.33
C ALA A 60 16.96 7.23 -6.58
N ALA A 61 17.64 8.38 -6.71
CA ALA A 61 18.86 8.67 -5.95
C ALA A 61 18.65 8.84 -4.43
N ARG A 62 17.41 9.01 -3.99
CA ARG A 62 16.99 9.06 -2.57
C ARG A 62 16.33 7.76 -2.10
N CYS A 63 16.56 6.67 -2.81
CA CYS A 63 16.09 5.34 -2.45
C CYS A 63 17.25 4.45 -2.05
N ALA A 64 17.01 3.57 -1.09
CA ALA A 64 17.96 2.58 -0.63
C ALA A 64 17.33 1.19 -0.57
N GLY A 65 18.16 0.15 -0.67
CA GLY A 65 17.75 -1.25 -0.52
C GLY A 65 17.17 -1.90 -1.78
N LEU A 66 16.88 -1.13 -2.85
CA LEU A 66 16.35 -1.64 -4.10
C LEU A 66 16.69 -0.67 -5.24
N ASP A 67 17.07 -1.19 -6.40
CA ASP A 67 17.22 -0.43 -7.65
C ASP A 67 16.09 -0.75 -8.65
N ASP A 68 16.01 0.02 -9.75
CA ASP A 68 14.95 -0.16 -10.75
C ASP A 68 15.04 -1.51 -11.47
N ALA A 69 16.23 -2.02 -11.70
CA ALA A 69 16.41 -3.30 -12.39
C ALA A 69 15.83 -4.46 -11.56
N GLU A 70 16.13 -4.51 -10.27
CA GLU A 70 15.61 -5.54 -9.38
C GLU A 70 14.11 -5.34 -9.11
N ALA A 71 13.65 -4.08 -8.92
CA ALA A 71 12.24 -3.76 -8.78
C ALA A 71 11.42 -4.21 -10.00
N SER A 72 11.89 -3.85 -11.20
CA SER A 72 11.25 -4.24 -12.47
C SER A 72 11.22 -5.76 -12.64
N ARG A 73 12.32 -6.44 -12.33
CA ARG A 73 12.39 -7.90 -12.36
C ARG A 73 11.35 -8.55 -11.45
N ARG A 74 11.18 -8.03 -10.22
CA ARG A 74 10.17 -8.56 -9.25
C ARG A 74 8.74 -8.37 -9.74
N LEU A 75 8.46 -7.26 -10.46
CA LEU A 75 7.13 -6.97 -11.00
C LEU A 75 6.87 -7.61 -12.37
N GLY A 76 7.91 -8.20 -13.01
CA GLY A 76 7.81 -8.69 -14.38
C GLY A 76 7.68 -7.58 -15.42
N LEU A 77 8.31 -6.43 -15.15
CA LEU A 77 8.39 -5.26 -16.03
C LEU A 77 9.78 -5.18 -16.69
N GLU A 78 9.86 -4.52 -17.84
CA GLU A 78 11.16 -4.25 -18.48
C GLU A 78 11.94 -3.16 -17.73
N THR A 79 11.27 -2.08 -17.32
CA THR A 79 11.81 -0.94 -16.58
C THR A 79 10.71 -0.24 -15.78
N GLY A 80 11.08 0.70 -14.90
CA GLY A 80 10.13 1.56 -14.17
C GLY A 80 9.48 0.88 -12.97
N GLY A 81 9.98 -0.28 -12.55
CA GLY A 81 9.46 -0.99 -11.40
C GLY A 81 9.64 -0.25 -10.08
N LEU A 82 10.75 0.51 -9.93
CA LEU A 82 11.06 1.23 -8.70
C LEU A 82 9.97 2.24 -8.34
N ALA A 83 9.32 2.87 -9.33
CA ALA A 83 8.25 3.84 -9.14
C ALA A 83 7.08 3.27 -8.29
N TYR A 84 6.78 1.98 -8.37
CA TYR A 84 5.74 1.36 -7.55
C TYR A 84 6.11 1.28 -6.07
N TRP A 85 7.40 1.01 -5.75
CA TRP A 85 7.89 1.04 -4.37
C TRP A 85 7.91 2.46 -3.82
N VAL A 86 8.33 3.43 -4.63
CA VAL A 86 8.32 4.86 -4.27
C VAL A 86 6.89 5.32 -4.01
N ALA A 87 5.96 5.09 -4.96
CA ALA A 87 4.55 5.43 -4.79
C ALA A 87 3.98 4.80 -3.51
N CYS A 88 4.28 3.53 -3.25
CA CYS A 88 3.84 2.82 -2.06
C CYS A 88 4.32 3.50 -0.77
N ALA A 89 5.60 3.88 -0.70
CA ALA A 89 6.16 4.57 0.47
C ALA A 89 5.64 6.01 0.61
N ARG A 90 5.47 6.74 -0.50
CA ARG A 90 4.91 8.09 -0.55
C ARG A 90 3.46 8.09 -0.05
N GLU A 91 2.61 7.25 -0.63
CA GLU A 91 1.19 7.14 -0.26
C GLU A 91 1.02 6.73 1.22
N LEU A 92 1.85 5.82 1.71
CA LEU A 92 1.85 5.47 3.14
C LEU A 92 2.13 6.69 4.02
N PHE A 93 3.08 7.52 3.62
CA PHE A 93 3.38 8.74 4.36
C PHE A 93 2.27 9.78 4.22
N GLU A 94 1.77 10.03 3.01
CA GLU A 94 0.68 10.98 2.74
C GLU A 94 -0.60 10.61 3.48
N GLU A 95 -1.01 9.36 3.44
CA GLU A 95 -2.29 8.89 3.96
C GLU A 95 -2.24 8.53 5.45
N ALA A 96 -1.16 7.89 5.91
CA ALA A 96 -1.06 7.38 7.28
C ALA A 96 0.00 8.06 8.14
N GLY A 97 0.85 8.93 7.57
CA GLY A 97 1.94 9.58 8.31
C GLY A 97 3.10 8.65 8.70
N LEU A 98 3.10 7.42 8.18
CA LEU A 98 4.16 6.44 8.43
C LEU A 98 5.22 6.52 7.32
N LEU A 99 6.46 6.81 7.69
CA LEU A 99 7.56 6.98 6.74
C LEU A 99 8.53 5.80 6.81
N LEU A 100 8.62 5.05 5.72
CA LEU A 100 9.61 3.98 5.54
C LEU A 100 10.93 4.57 5.05
N ALA A 101 11.73 5.10 5.96
CA ALA A 101 12.97 5.77 5.64
C ALA A 101 14.05 5.50 6.68
N ARG A 102 15.28 5.84 6.32
CA ARG A 102 16.46 5.85 7.18
C ARG A 102 17.29 7.10 6.91
N ARG A 103 18.25 7.38 7.75
CA ARG A 103 19.18 8.48 7.51
C ARG A 103 20.15 8.16 6.37
N ASP A 104 20.72 9.20 5.78
CA ASP A 104 21.74 9.08 4.71
C ASP A 104 22.96 8.24 5.16
N ASP A 105 23.25 8.16 6.46
CA ASP A 105 24.34 7.38 7.07
C ASP A 105 23.94 5.94 7.46
N ASP A 106 22.81 5.46 6.93
CA ASP A 106 22.21 4.16 7.18
C ASP A 106 21.65 3.95 8.60
N THR A 107 21.63 4.97 9.46
CA THR A 107 21.01 4.83 10.77
C THR A 107 19.48 4.84 10.68
N PRO A 108 18.76 4.00 11.44
CA PRO A 108 17.31 4.02 11.50
C PRO A 108 16.80 5.38 12.01
N ILE A 109 15.60 5.75 11.58
CA ILE A 109 14.88 6.87 12.20
C ILE A 109 14.43 6.41 13.59
N ASP A 110 14.68 7.27 14.60
CA ASP A 110 14.05 7.10 15.91
C ASP A 110 12.62 7.64 15.84
N GLY A 111 11.65 6.74 15.72
CA GLY A 111 10.22 7.12 15.69
C GLY A 111 9.72 7.73 16.99
N ALA A 112 10.49 7.63 18.09
CA ALA A 112 10.18 8.27 19.36
C ALA A 112 10.77 9.71 19.47
N ASP A 113 11.57 10.17 18.47
CA ASP A 113 12.02 11.57 18.40
C ASP A 113 10.84 12.49 18.05
N GLY A 114 10.22 13.06 19.08
CA GLY A 114 9.08 13.96 18.94
C GLY A 114 9.37 15.19 18.07
N ALA A 115 10.59 15.72 18.11
CA ALA A 115 10.95 16.88 17.29
C ALA A 115 11.02 16.51 15.80
N LEU A 116 11.53 15.34 15.45
CA LEU A 116 11.48 14.83 14.09
C LEU A 116 10.03 14.53 13.67
N ALA A 117 9.25 13.90 14.53
CA ALA A 117 7.83 13.60 14.26
C ALA A 117 7.02 14.87 13.94
N ASP A 118 7.22 15.95 14.72
CA ASP A 118 6.55 17.25 14.48
C ASP A 118 6.93 17.85 13.12
N ARG A 119 8.23 17.82 12.76
CA ARG A 119 8.69 18.33 11.46
C ARG A 119 8.15 17.47 10.30
N LEU A 120 8.17 16.15 10.42
CA LEU A 120 7.60 15.25 9.42
C LEU A 120 6.09 15.47 9.27
N ALA A 121 5.36 15.69 10.36
CA ALA A 121 3.93 16.02 10.30
C ALA A 121 3.66 17.35 9.56
N GLU A 122 4.51 18.37 9.76
CA GLU A 122 4.43 19.63 9.02
C GLU A 122 4.72 19.42 7.53
N ARG A 123 5.81 18.68 7.20
CA ARG A 123 6.17 18.35 5.82
C ARG A 123 5.09 17.54 5.10
N ARG A 124 4.48 16.59 5.81
CA ARG A 124 3.36 15.82 5.28
C ARG A 124 2.17 16.71 4.91
N ARG A 125 1.83 17.70 5.73
CA ARG A 125 0.78 18.68 5.37
C ARG A 125 1.13 19.42 4.09
N GLY A 126 2.38 19.88 3.98
CA GLY A 126 2.87 20.53 2.76
C GLY A 126 2.80 19.62 1.52
N LEU A 127 3.16 18.35 1.67
CA LEU A 127 3.08 17.35 0.60
C LEU A 127 1.61 17.14 0.16
N ASN A 128 0.68 16.96 1.11
CA ASN A 128 -0.75 16.80 0.85
C ASN A 128 -1.42 18.07 0.27
N ASP A 129 -0.83 19.25 0.50
CA ASP A 129 -1.28 20.53 -0.07
C ASP A 129 -0.57 20.86 -1.40
N GLY A 130 0.39 20.04 -1.83
CA GLY A 130 1.19 20.25 -3.04
C GLY A 130 2.14 21.45 -2.95
N THR A 131 2.50 21.89 -1.74
CA THR A 131 3.43 23.01 -1.50
C THR A 131 4.88 22.57 -1.33
N VAL A 132 5.11 21.31 -1.05
CA VAL A 132 6.43 20.64 -1.05
C VAL A 132 6.30 19.29 -1.77
N ASP A 133 7.40 18.77 -2.29
CA ASP A 133 7.46 17.44 -2.88
C ASP A 133 8.18 16.43 -1.96
N LEU A 134 8.17 15.16 -2.36
CA LEU A 134 8.81 14.08 -1.59
C LEU A 134 10.32 14.29 -1.44
N LEU A 135 10.99 14.84 -2.45
CA LEU A 135 12.43 15.13 -2.40
C LEU A 135 12.76 16.19 -1.36
N GLU A 136 11.92 17.23 -1.26
CA GLU A 136 12.07 18.27 -0.25
C GLU A 136 11.85 17.71 1.16
N VAL A 137 10.85 16.81 1.34
CA VAL A 137 10.63 16.10 2.60
C VAL A 137 11.88 15.33 3.02
N LEU A 138 12.39 14.46 2.13
CA LEU A 138 13.55 13.63 2.42
C LEU A 138 14.82 14.46 2.61
N GLY A 139 15.06 15.42 1.71
CA GLY A 139 16.28 16.25 1.72
C GLY A 139 16.39 17.14 2.95
N SER A 140 15.28 17.73 3.42
CA SER A 140 15.27 18.62 4.59
C SER A 140 15.63 17.93 5.89
N GLU A 141 15.43 16.62 5.99
CA GLU A 141 15.68 15.82 7.19
C GLU A 141 16.91 14.86 7.04
N GLY A 142 17.62 14.90 5.89
CA GLY A 142 18.75 14.00 5.62
C GLY A 142 18.30 12.53 5.56
N LEU A 143 17.19 12.28 4.88
CA LEU A 143 16.56 10.95 4.79
C LEU A 143 16.64 10.36 3.38
N VAL A 144 16.61 9.04 3.32
CA VAL A 144 16.38 8.25 2.11
C VAL A 144 15.25 7.26 2.36
N LEU A 145 14.45 6.94 1.35
CA LEU A 145 13.47 5.87 1.43
C LEU A 145 14.17 4.52 1.61
N ASP A 146 13.76 3.76 2.60
CA ASP A 146 14.26 2.40 2.83
C ASP A 146 13.28 1.38 2.21
N LEU A 147 13.43 1.17 0.91
CA LEU A 147 12.55 0.32 0.12
C LEU A 147 12.74 -1.18 0.40
N ALA A 148 13.81 -1.57 1.12
CA ALA A 148 13.98 -2.94 1.60
C ALA A 148 12.92 -3.37 2.63
N GLN A 149 12.19 -2.42 3.22
CA GLN A 149 11.10 -2.69 4.14
C GLN A 149 9.80 -3.13 3.43
N LEU A 150 9.72 -2.99 2.11
CA LEU A 150 8.55 -3.31 1.31
C LEU A 150 8.75 -4.61 0.52
N GLU A 151 7.87 -5.58 0.73
CA GLU A 151 7.88 -6.84 -0.01
C GLU A 151 6.66 -6.94 -0.93
N TYR A 152 6.87 -7.27 -2.20
CA TYR A 152 5.78 -7.46 -3.17
C TYR A 152 4.96 -8.69 -2.82
N PHE A 153 3.61 -8.52 -2.74
CA PHE A 153 2.72 -9.54 -2.19
C PHE A 153 1.61 -10.00 -3.14
N ALA A 154 0.89 -9.07 -3.78
CA ALA A 154 -0.24 -9.42 -4.65
C ALA A 154 -0.40 -8.42 -5.81
N HIS A 155 -1.09 -8.85 -6.88
CA HIS A 155 -1.32 -8.04 -8.06
C HIS A 155 -2.79 -8.13 -8.48
N TRP A 156 -3.47 -6.97 -8.49
CA TRP A 156 -4.88 -6.88 -8.82
C TRP A 156 -5.14 -5.86 -9.93
N ILE A 157 -5.88 -6.27 -10.96
CA ILE A 157 -6.36 -5.37 -12.01
C ILE A 157 -7.87 -5.20 -11.86
N THR A 158 -8.35 -3.95 -11.82
CA THR A 158 -9.78 -3.68 -11.81
C THR A 158 -10.43 -4.28 -13.06
N PRO A 159 -11.54 -5.04 -12.95
CA PRO A 159 -12.20 -5.65 -14.10
C PRO A 159 -12.68 -4.60 -15.11
N VAL A 160 -12.94 -5.04 -16.34
CA VAL A 160 -13.61 -4.20 -17.34
C VAL A 160 -15.05 -3.92 -16.89
N GLY A 161 -15.49 -2.65 -16.99
CA GLY A 161 -16.83 -2.20 -16.63
C GLY A 161 -16.84 -0.92 -15.81
N PRO A 162 -16.14 -0.80 -14.68
CA PRO A 162 -16.03 0.45 -13.94
C PRO A 162 -15.37 1.58 -14.75
N PRO A 163 -15.77 2.84 -14.53
CA PRO A 163 -15.24 4.00 -15.27
C PRO A 163 -13.76 4.29 -14.95
N ARG A 164 -13.32 3.90 -13.76
CA ARG A 164 -11.92 4.01 -13.33
C ARG A 164 -11.36 2.61 -13.07
N ARG A 165 -10.25 2.30 -13.70
CA ARG A 165 -9.56 1.01 -13.54
C ARG A 165 -8.13 1.27 -13.06
N TYR A 166 -7.65 0.37 -12.20
CA TYR A 166 -6.31 0.40 -11.64
C TYR A 166 -5.61 -0.94 -11.86
N ASP A 167 -4.31 -0.87 -12.15
CA ASP A 167 -3.36 -1.98 -12.09
C ASP A 167 -2.58 -1.82 -10.79
N THR A 168 -3.04 -2.50 -9.72
CA THR A 168 -2.57 -2.27 -8.36
C THR A 168 -1.62 -3.36 -7.92
N ARG A 169 -0.39 -2.96 -7.58
CA ARG A 169 0.60 -3.80 -6.93
C ARG A 169 0.46 -3.64 -5.41
N PHE A 170 0.25 -4.75 -4.71
CA PHE A 170 0.15 -4.77 -3.25
C PHE A 170 1.47 -5.18 -2.64
N PHE A 171 1.89 -4.43 -1.65
CA PHE A 171 3.09 -4.69 -0.86
C PHE A 171 2.71 -5.00 0.59
N VAL A 172 3.65 -5.58 1.32
CA VAL A 172 3.55 -5.74 2.77
C VAL A 172 4.76 -5.12 3.44
N ALA A 173 4.55 -4.51 4.61
CA ALA A 173 5.59 -3.92 5.43
C ALA A 173 5.32 -4.15 6.92
N GLY A 174 6.36 -4.20 7.73
CA GLY A 174 6.23 -4.04 9.18
C GLY A 174 5.95 -2.58 9.53
N ALA A 175 5.16 -2.34 10.56
CA ALA A 175 4.97 -0.99 11.09
C ALA A 175 6.33 -0.40 11.53
N PRO A 176 6.68 0.84 11.11
CA PRO A 176 7.92 1.46 11.53
C PRO A 176 7.93 1.67 13.05
N ALA A 177 9.03 1.29 13.70
CA ALA A 177 9.14 1.36 15.15
C ALA A 177 9.00 2.81 15.67
N GLY A 178 8.17 2.99 16.69
CA GLY A 178 7.97 4.29 17.35
C GLY A 178 7.14 5.31 16.57
N GLN A 179 6.67 4.98 15.36
CA GLN A 179 5.75 5.83 14.61
C GLN A 179 4.30 5.39 14.84
N GLU A 180 3.41 6.35 15.04
CA GLU A 180 1.97 6.09 15.15
C GLU A 180 1.21 6.68 13.95
N PRO A 181 0.25 5.95 13.39
CA PRO A 181 -0.47 6.42 12.21
C PRO A 181 -1.38 7.61 12.54
N ALA A 182 -1.39 8.59 11.64
CA ALA A 182 -2.29 9.73 11.67
C ALA A 182 -2.96 9.86 10.30
N HIS A 183 -4.29 9.95 10.24
CA HIS A 183 -5.02 10.19 8.99
C HIS A 183 -4.87 11.64 8.52
N ASP A 184 -5.15 11.89 7.25
CA ASP A 184 -4.94 13.21 6.62
C ASP A 184 -6.11 14.21 6.84
N GLU A 185 -7.23 13.73 7.41
CA GLU A 185 -8.49 14.48 7.66
C GLU A 185 -9.23 14.97 6.39
N LYS A 186 -8.71 14.72 5.19
CA LYS A 186 -9.31 15.12 3.92
C LYS A 186 -9.97 13.94 3.20
N GLU A 187 -9.15 13.03 2.71
CA GLU A 187 -9.62 11.82 2.02
C GLU A 187 -9.94 10.70 2.99
N LEU A 188 -9.26 10.66 4.13
CA LEU A 188 -9.33 9.63 5.15
C LEU A 188 -9.76 10.24 6.47
N VAL A 189 -10.76 9.65 7.08
CA VAL A 189 -11.42 10.19 8.28
C VAL A 189 -11.10 9.41 9.56
N ALA A 190 -10.50 8.24 9.43
CA ALA A 190 -10.05 7.44 10.58
C ALA A 190 -9.01 6.41 10.13
N ASN A 191 -8.20 5.96 11.08
CA ASN A 191 -7.37 4.78 10.96
C ASN A 191 -7.72 3.77 12.03
N VAL A 192 -7.48 2.49 11.77
CA VAL A 192 -7.71 1.41 12.72
C VAL A 192 -6.66 0.31 12.52
N TRP A 193 -6.11 -0.16 13.64
CA TRP A 193 -5.40 -1.41 13.70
C TRP A 193 -6.40 -2.53 13.98
N VAL A 194 -6.45 -3.54 13.13
CA VAL A 194 -7.42 -4.63 13.23
C VAL A 194 -6.78 -5.94 12.81
N THR A 195 -7.08 -7.04 13.48
CA THR A 195 -6.63 -8.36 13.02
C THR A 195 -7.36 -8.74 11.71
N PRO A 196 -6.73 -9.49 10.78
CA PRO A 196 -7.41 -9.99 9.59
C PRO A 196 -8.71 -10.70 9.88
N THR A 197 -8.73 -11.58 10.89
CA THR A 197 -9.92 -12.30 11.35
C THR A 197 -11.04 -11.37 11.78
N GLU A 198 -10.74 -10.35 12.61
CA GLU A 198 -11.76 -9.41 13.08
C GLU A 198 -12.26 -8.49 11.94
N ALA A 199 -11.38 -8.03 11.04
CA ALA A 199 -11.80 -7.24 9.89
C ALA A 199 -12.79 -8.02 9.00
N LEU A 200 -12.50 -9.28 8.69
CA LEU A 200 -13.39 -10.16 7.93
C LEU A 200 -14.70 -10.46 8.70
N ALA A 201 -14.63 -10.65 10.01
CA ALA A 201 -15.82 -10.86 10.83
C ALA A 201 -16.71 -9.61 10.86
N ARG A 202 -16.15 -8.42 11.06
CA ARG A 202 -16.87 -7.14 11.03
C ARG A 202 -17.47 -6.87 9.64
N HIS A 203 -16.75 -7.22 8.57
CA HIS A 203 -17.29 -7.13 7.21
C HIS A 203 -18.54 -8.00 7.05
N ARG A 204 -18.50 -9.28 7.48
CA ARG A 204 -19.66 -10.19 7.40
C ARG A 204 -20.86 -9.70 8.22
N ARG A 205 -20.63 -8.96 9.31
CA ARG A 205 -21.71 -8.32 10.12
C ARG A 205 -22.19 -6.99 9.56
N GLY A 206 -21.59 -6.47 8.45
CA GLY A 206 -21.93 -5.17 7.87
C GLY A 206 -21.37 -3.96 8.64
N GLU A 207 -20.46 -4.18 9.59
CA GLU A 207 -19.85 -3.16 10.45
C GLU A 207 -18.59 -2.52 9.81
N MET A 208 -18.01 -3.18 8.82
CA MET A 208 -16.82 -2.73 8.09
C MET A 208 -17.03 -3.01 6.61
N GLN A 209 -17.16 -1.96 5.81
CA GLN A 209 -17.28 -2.12 4.37
C GLN A 209 -15.89 -2.37 3.76
N LEU A 210 -15.72 -3.50 3.08
CA LEU A 210 -14.49 -3.89 2.40
C LEU A 210 -14.77 -4.16 0.93
N ILE A 211 -13.79 -3.84 0.07
CA ILE A 211 -13.83 -4.18 -1.35
C ILE A 211 -13.15 -5.53 -1.61
N LEU A 212 -13.44 -6.14 -2.74
CA LEU A 212 -13.00 -7.49 -3.09
C LEU A 212 -11.48 -7.70 -2.94
N PRO A 213 -10.58 -6.85 -3.48
CA PRO A 213 -9.14 -7.04 -3.29
C PRO A 213 -8.72 -7.01 -1.81
N THR A 214 -9.34 -6.12 -1.02
CA THR A 214 -9.07 -6.02 0.42
C THR A 214 -9.49 -7.31 1.15
N ILE A 215 -10.71 -7.82 0.86
CA ILE A 215 -11.21 -9.09 1.44
C ILE A 215 -10.25 -10.23 1.12
N LYS A 216 -9.88 -10.38 -0.16
CA LYS A 216 -9.04 -11.49 -0.61
C LYS A 216 -7.61 -11.42 -0.08
N ASN A 217 -7.05 -10.22 0.08
CA ASN A 217 -5.75 -10.05 0.71
C ASN A 217 -5.84 -10.38 2.22
N LEU A 218 -6.89 -9.95 2.92
CA LEU A 218 -7.11 -10.32 4.32
C LEU A 218 -7.27 -11.84 4.51
N GLU A 219 -8.05 -12.51 3.66
CA GLU A 219 -8.18 -13.97 3.66
C GLU A 219 -6.84 -14.69 3.41
N ALA A 220 -5.99 -14.13 2.55
CA ALA A 220 -4.68 -14.72 2.24
C ALA A 220 -3.67 -14.57 3.39
N ILE A 221 -3.74 -13.48 4.16
CA ILE A 221 -2.81 -13.22 5.26
C ILE A 221 -3.29 -13.77 6.61
N GLU A 222 -4.61 -13.98 6.80
CA GLU A 222 -5.20 -14.46 8.04
C GLU A 222 -4.49 -15.70 8.63
N PRO A 223 -4.15 -16.74 7.83
CA PRO A 223 -3.53 -17.96 8.37
C PRO A 223 -2.05 -17.82 8.74
N LEU A 224 -1.40 -16.69 8.45
CA LEU A 224 0.04 -16.54 8.64
C LEU A 224 0.46 -16.29 10.09
N GLY A 225 -0.45 -15.81 10.94
CA GLY A 225 -0.31 -15.77 12.38
C GLY A 225 0.60 -14.69 12.97
N SER A 226 1.55 -14.11 12.20
CA SER A 226 2.44 -13.05 12.68
C SER A 226 2.92 -12.14 11.55
N CYS A 227 3.35 -10.92 11.91
CA CYS A 227 3.98 -9.99 10.97
C CYS A 227 5.23 -10.60 10.31
N GLY A 228 6.09 -11.25 11.10
CA GLY A 228 7.27 -11.91 10.58
C GLY A 228 6.97 -13.03 9.59
N ALA A 229 5.91 -13.82 9.83
CA ALA A 229 5.48 -14.87 8.91
C ALA A 229 4.92 -14.28 7.61
N LEU A 230 4.17 -13.16 7.68
CA LEU A 230 3.67 -12.42 6.52
C LEU A 230 4.82 -11.93 5.63
N LEU A 231 5.77 -11.19 6.21
CA LEU A 231 6.94 -10.69 5.48
C LEU A 231 7.76 -11.83 4.89
N GLY A 232 7.96 -12.91 5.66
CA GLY A 232 8.66 -14.09 5.20
C GLY A 232 7.96 -14.82 4.06
N ALA A 233 6.63 -14.86 4.04
CA ALA A 233 5.85 -15.44 2.95
C ALA A 233 6.00 -14.62 1.67
N ALA A 234 5.90 -13.29 1.76
CA ALA A 234 6.09 -12.40 0.62
C ALA A 234 7.51 -12.50 0.03
N ARG A 235 8.56 -12.53 0.86
CA ARG A 235 9.96 -12.70 0.42
C ARG A 235 10.21 -14.00 -0.32
N ARG A 236 9.56 -15.08 0.09
CA ARG A 236 9.73 -16.41 -0.54
C ARG A 236 8.90 -16.58 -1.80
N ALA A 237 7.96 -15.68 -2.09
CA ALA A 237 7.14 -15.77 -3.29
C ALA A 237 8.02 -15.58 -4.55
N THR A 238 8.14 -16.61 -5.35
CA THR A 238 8.91 -16.58 -6.61
C THR A 238 8.10 -16.00 -7.77
N ALA A 239 6.78 -15.97 -7.65
CA ALA A 239 5.86 -15.39 -8.61
C ALA A 239 4.61 -14.87 -7.89
N VAL A 240 4.13 -13.72 -8.32
CA VAL A 240 2.87 -13.13 -7.87
C VAL A 240 1.91 -13.13 -9.05
N PRO A 241 0.86 -13.97 -9.02
CA PRO A 241 -0.09 -14.05 -10.13
C PRO A 241 -0.90 -12.76 -10.24
N THR A 242 -1.18 -12.34 -11.47
CA THR A 242 -2.11 -11.24 -11.74
C THR A 242 -3.55 -11.72 -11.60
N ILE A 243 -4.34 -11.02 -10.80
CA ILE A 243 -5.75 -11.30 -10.57
C ILE A 243 -6.58 -10.20 -11.24
N GLU A 244 -7.30 -10.55 -12.29
CA GLU A 244 -8.29 -9.68 -12.93
C GLU A 244 -9.67 -10.33 -12.84
N PRO A 245 -10.53 -9.90 -11.90
CA PRO A 245 -11.88 -10.43 -11.75
C PRO A 245 -12.74 -10.17 -12.99
N ARG A 246 -13.69 -11.05 -13.27
CA ARG A 246 -14.67 -10.84 -14.34
C ARG A 246 -16.03 -10.56 -13.76
N ILE A 247 -16.70 -9.52 -14.27
CA ILE A 247 -18.09 -9.21 -13.93
C ILE A 247 -18.97 -10.08 -14.84
N VAL A 248 -19.75 -10.99 -14.26
CA VAL A 248 -20.69 -11.85 -14.98
C VAL A 248 -22.11 -11.29 -14.81
N PRO A 249 -22.79 -10.84 -15.88
CA PRO A 249 -24.06 -10.12 -15.79
C PRO A 249 -25.23 -10.89 -15.17
N ASP A 250 -25.24 -12.24 -15.26
CA ASP A 250 -26.41 -13.06 -14.86
C ASP A 250 -26.33 -13.66 -13.44
N LEU A 251 -25.26 -13.42 -12.73
CA LEU A 251 -25.13 -13.88 -11.35
C LEU A 251 -24.85 -12.66 -10.48
N SER A 252 -25.68 -12.42 -9.48
CA SER A 252 -25.42 -11.43 -8.42
C SER A 252 -24.15 -11.72 -7.59
N LEU A 253 -23.24 -12.50 -8.13
CA LEU A 253 -21.97 -12.94 -7.57
C LEU A 253 -20.83 -12.63 -8.54
N ILE A 254 -19.76 -12.02 -8.03
CA ILE A 254 -18.50 -11.87 -8.74
C ILE A 254 -17.78 -13.22 -8.72
N HIS A 255 -17.72 -13.90 -9.86
CA HIS A 255 -16.87 -15.08 -9.99
C HIS A 255 -15.41 -14.66 -10.25
N ILE A 256 -14.52 -15.06 -9.33
CA ILE A 256 -13.08 -14.98 -9.51
C ILE A 256 -12.65 -16.29 -10.18
N SER A 257 -12.23 -16.23 -11.44
CA SER A 257 -11.46 -17.33 -11.99
C SER A 257 -10.04 -17.23 -11.43
N GLU A 258 -9.73 -18.04 -10.43
CA GLU A 258 -8.35 -18.20 -9.98
C GLU A 258 -7.52 -18.79 -11.13
N PRO A 259 -6.33 -18.24 -11.43
CA PRO A 259 -5.36 -18.98 -12.22
C PRO A 259 -5.03 -20.25 -11.42
N THR A 260 -5.18 -21.40 -12.06
CA THR A 260 -4.76 -22.70 -11.50
C THR A 260 -3.32 -22.58 -11.01
N ARG A 261 -3.12 -22.69 -9.69
CA ARG A 261 -1.79 -22.81 -9.12
C ARG A 261 -1.14 -24.07 -9.69
N PRO A 262 0.03 -24.00 -10.30
CA PRO A 262 0.85 -25.20 -10.47
C PRO A 262 1.32 -25.62 -9.08
N TYR A 263 1.07 -26.87 -8.73
CA TYR A 263 1.57 -27.52 -7.52
C TYR A 263 3.08 -27.65 -7.54
#